data_310fc8ee21bad12829fbaacb4599330a
#
_entry.id   310fc8ee21bad12829fbaacb4599330a
#
_cell.length_a   1.000
_cell.length_b   1.000
_cell.length_c   1.000
_cell.angle_alpha   90.00
_cell.angle_beta   90.00
_cell.angle_gamma   90.00
#
_symmetry.space_group_name_H-M   'P 1'
#
loop_
_entity.id
_entity.type
_entity.pdbx_description
1 polymer ?
#
loop_
_entity_poly.entity_id
_entity_poly.type
_entity_poly.pdbx_seq_one_letter_code
_entity_poly.pdbx_strand_id
1 'polypeptide(L)'
;MGRTVKGIHLDPHRGYRERCAPRDGEHGFQLVIGETDLRVTAVSPLPEGFKDALAARVRTLRGELETWIVLHPEFRHSLVPVPLSCSAPPPEIVRRMTEASAIAGVGPFAAVAGTIAHALAPPHDPRCSGFYTPHA
;
A
#
# COMPACT_ATOMS: atom_id res chain seq x y z
N MET A 1 26.27 12.59 -28.18
CA MET A 1 26.24 13.52 -27.05
C MET A 1 25.19 13.04 -26.08
N GLY A 2 25.60 12.35 -25.04
CA GLY A 2 24.67 11.83 -24.05
C GLY A 2 23.99 12.95 -23.29
N ARG A 3 22.80 13.32 -23.67
CA ARG A 3 21.90 13.96 -22.73
C ARG A 3 21.64 12.94 -21.64
N THR A 4 22.19 13.17 -20.50
CA THR A 4 21.92 12.43 -19.30
C THR A 4 20.44 12.60 -19.00
N VAL A 5 19.67 11.59 -19.35
CA VAL A 5 18.26 11.44 -18.94
C VAL A 5 18.20 11.15 -17.44
N LYS A 6 19.25 11.54 -16.70
CA LYS A 6 19.38 11.31 -15.27
C LYS A 6 18.24 11.89 -14.44
N GLY A 7 17.59 12.96 -14.92
CA GLY A 7 16.49 13.56 -14.16
C GLY A 7 15.17 12.85 -14.26
N ILE A 8 14.92 12.06 -15.32
CA ILE A 8 13.61 11.41 -15.55
C ILE A 8 13.52 10.07 -14.82
N HIS A 9 14.65 9.38 -14.64
CA HIS A 9 14.67 8.08 -13.99
C HIS A 9 15.00 8.12 -12.50
N LEU A 10 15.49 9.25 -11.99
CA LEU A 10 15.96 9.35 -10.61
C LEU A 10 14.91 9.79 -9.61
N ASP A 11 13.78 10.33 -10.03
CA ASP A 11 12.69 10.67 -9.14
C ASP A 11 11.32 10.44 -9.77
N PRO A 12 10.91 9.17 -9.96
CA PRO A 12 9.57 8.84 -10.42
C PRO A 12 8.48 9.32 -9.45
N HIS A 13 8.86 9.61 -8.20
CA HIS A 13 7.94 10.08 -7.16
C HIS A 13 7.56 11.55 -7.32
N ARG A 14 8.41 12.36 -7.92
CA ARG A 14 8.18 13.80 -8.03
C ARG A 14 7.01 14.13 -8.97
N GLY A 15 6.99 13.57 -10.16
CA GLY A 15 5.88 13.75 -11.09
C GLY A 15 4.58 13.13 -10.61
N TYR A 16 4.64 12.06 -9.80
CA TYR A 16 3.50 11.46 -9.14
C TYR A 16 2.93 12.39 -8.07
N ARG A 17 3.78 12.99 -7.24
CA ARG A 17 3.37 13.93 -6.20
C ARG A 17 2.63 15.14 -6.76
N GLU A 18 3.10 15.69 -7.87
CA GLU A 18 2.45 16.80 -8.56
C GLU A 18 1.07 16.40 -9.13
N ARG A 19 0.97 15.20 -9.71
CA ARG A 19 -0.30 14.69 -10.27
C ARG A 19 -1.33 14.30 -9.21
N CYS A 20 -0.88 13.95 -8.03
CA CYS A 20 -1.73 13.53 -6.91
C CYS A 20 -1.90 14.62 -5.85
N ALA A 21 -1.57 15.88 -6.16
CA ALA A 21 -1.85 16.99 -5.27
C ALA A 21 -3.36 17.10 -5.02
N PRO A 22 -3.79 17.41 -3.78
CA PRO A 22 -5.20 17.65 -3.49
C PRO A 22 -5.75 18.71 -4.43
N ARG A 23 -6.95 18.49 -4.95
CA ARG A 23 -7.68 19.49 -5.73
C ARG A 23 -8.26 20.54 -4.79
N ASP A 24 -8.66 21.69 -5.35
CA ASP A 24 -9.31 22.72 -4.56
C ASP A 24 -10.53 22.15 -3.81
N GLY A 25 -10.57 22.34 -2.50
CA GLY A 25 -11.58 21.80 -1.62
C GLY A 25 -11.34 20.39 -1.08
N GLU A 26 -10.26 19.73 -1.50
CA GLU A 26 -9.85 18.45 -0.95
C GLU A 26 -8.86 18.63 0.20
N HIS A 27 -9.00 17.81 1.22
CA HIS A 27 -8.07 17.70 2.33
C HIS A 27 -7.24 16.43 2.17
N GLY A 28 -5.95 16.50 2.46
CA GLY A 28 -5.14 15.31 2.32
C GLY A 28 -3.74 15.45 2.89
N PHE A 29 -3.09 14.31 3.03
CA PHE A 29 -1.72 14.21 3.47
C PHE A 29 -1.03 13.01 2.81
N GLN A 30 0.28 13.02 2.88
CA GLN A 30 1.11 11.88 2.51
C GLN A 30 1.65 11.22 3.77
N LEU A 31 1.65 9.89 3.79
CA LEU A 31 2.18 9.08 4.86
C LEU A 31 3.20 8.10 4.27
N VAL A 32 4.45 8.21 4.72
CA VAL A 32 5.54 7.32 4.31
C VAL A 32 6.03 6.53 5.52
N ILE A 33 5.97 5.22 5.43
CA ILE A 33 6.47 4.30 6.46
C ILE A 33 7.25 3.17 5.76
N GLY A 34 8.57 3.22 5.88
CA GLY A 34 9.43 2.30 5.13
C GLY A 34 9.18 2.44 3.64
N GLU A 35 8.87 1.35 2.97
CA GLU A 35 8.56 1.30 1.54
C GLU A 35 7.09 1.64 1.22
N THR A 36 6.26 1.83 2.23
CA THR A 36 4.86 2.19 2.06
C THR A 36 4.72 3.70 1.93
N ASP A 37 4.29 4.15 0.76
CA ASP A 37 4.00 5.55 0.46
C ASP A 37 2.51 5.68 0.14
N LEU A 38 1.77 6.28 1.07
CA LEU A 38 0.32 6.45 0.98
C LEU A 38 -0.04 7.91 0.78
N ARG A 39 -0.90 8.16 -0.17
CA ARG A 39 -1.61 9.42 -0.31
C ARG A 39 -3.05 9.26 0.16
N VAL A 40 -3.43 10.09 1.10
CA VAL A 40 -4.79 10.13 1.62
C VAL A 40 -5.44 11.44 1.18
N THR A 41 -6.61 11.35 0.57
CA THR A 41 -7.42 12.51 0.20
C THR A 41 -8.84 12.33 0.73
N ALA A 42 -9.44 13.42 1.18
CA ALA A 42 -10.81 13.43 1.68
C ALA A 42 -11.53 14.68 1.22
N VAL A 43 -12.85 14.59 1.05
CA VAL A 43 -13.71 15.70 0.64
C VAL A 43 -14.07 16.62 1.81
N SER A 44 -13.79 16.23 3.03
CA SER A 44 -14.01 17.00 4.25
C SER A 44 -12.76 16.98 5.14
N PRO A 45 -12.61 17.95 6.07
CA PRO A 45 -11.49 17.94 6.99
C PRO A 45 -11.41 16.64 7.78
N LEU A 46 -10.19 16.12 7.91
CA LEU A 46 -9.94 14.90 8.67
C LEU A 46 -9.84 15.22 10.16
N PRO A 47 -10.31 14.32 11.05
CA PRO A 47 -10.19 14.52 12.49
C PRO A 47 -8.74 14.67 12.93
N GLU A 48 -8.53 15.41 14.02
CA GLU A 48 -7.23 15.46 14.70
C GLU A 48 -6.82 14.04 15.13
N GLY A 49 -5.53 13.71 14.96
CA GLY A 49 -5.03 12.37 15.27
C GLY A 49 -5.30 11.30 14.21
N PHE A 50 -6.05 11.59 13.16
CA PHE A 50 -6.35 10.63 12.09
C PHE A 50 -5.07 10.11 11.41
N LYS A 51 -4.13 11.00 11.11
CA LYS A 51 -2.84 10.63 10.49
C LYS A 51 -2.04 9.67 11.38
N ASP A 52 -1.99 9.93 12.67
CA ASP A 52 -1.27 9.10 13.64
C ASP A 52 -1.93 7.73 13.81
N ALA A 53 -3.25 7.68 13.86
CA ALA A 53 -4.01 6.42 13.91
C ALA A 53 -3.77 5.59 12.63
N LEU A 54 -3.77 6.22 11.48
CA LEU A 54 -3.49 5.57 10.20
C LEU A 54 -2.05 5.04 10.16
N ALA A 55 -1.08 5.83 10.61
CA ALA A 55 0.31 5.41 10.70
C ALA A 55 0.49 4.19 11.62
N ALA A 56 -0.17 4.16 12.77
CA ALA A 56 -0.16 3.03 13.67
C ALA A 56 -0.72 1.77 13.00
N ARG A 57 -1.81 1.91 12.25
CA ARG A 57 -2.41 0.78 11.50
C ARG A 57 -1.49 0.25 10.42
N VAL A 58 -0.84 1.14 9.67
CA VAL A 58 0.16 0.75 8.65
C VAL A 58 1.30 -0.03 9.28
N ARG A 59 1.83 0.44 10.41
CA ARG A 59 2.91 -0.27 11.12
C ARG A 59 2.49 -1.66 11.57
N THR A 60 1.27 -1.82 12.05
CA THR A 60 0.72 -3.13 12.43
C THR A 60 0.65 -4.07 11.24
N LEU A 61 0.07 -3.63 10.13
CA LEU A 61 -0.04 -4.43 8.90
C LEU A 61 1.34 -4.84 8.35
N ARG A 62 2.28 -3.91 8.36
CA ARG A 62 3.65 -4.20 7.93
C ARG A 62 4.34 -5.21 8.85
N GLY A 63 4.18 -5.07 10.16
CA GLY A 63 4.75 -5.99 11.13
C GLY A 63 4.22 -7.42 10.97
N GLU A 64 2.93 -7.57 10.76
CA GLU A 64 2.31 -8.86 10.47
C GLU A 64 2.87 -9.49 9.18
N LEU A 65 3.01 -8.68 8.13
CA LEU A 65 3.54 -9.13 6.85
C LEU A 65 5.01 -9.50 6.94
N GLU A 66 5.83 -8.68 7.57
CA GLU A 66 7.27 -8.92 7.76
C GLU A 66 7.53 -10.18 8.57
N THR A 67 6.75 -10.42 9.63
CA THR A 67 6.83 -11.65 10.42
C THR A 67 6.48 -12.88 9.57
N TRP A 68 5.45 -12.77 8.75
CA TRP A 68 5.07 -13.86 7.83
C TRP A 68 6.18 -14.17 6.83
N ILE A 69 6.78 -13.14 6.22
CA ILE A 69 7.85 -13.29 5.22
C ILE A 69 9.08 -13.96 5.81
N VAL A 70 9.40 -13.69 7.07
CA VAL A 70 10.53 -14.36 7.75
C VAL A 70 10.32 -15.88 7.81
N LEU A 71 9.08 -16.31 8.05
CA LEU A 71 8.72 -17.73 8.11
C LEU A 71 8.47 -18.34 6.74
N HIS A 72 8.06 -17.54 5.78
CA HIS A 72 7.67 -17.94 4.43
C HIS A 72 8.31 -17.01 3.38
N PRO A 73 9.63 -17.12 3.14
CA PRO A 73 10.36 -16.21 2.23
C PRO A 73 9.83 -16.23 0.79
N GLU A 74 9.31 -17.36 0.33
CA GLU A 74 8.71 -17.53 -0.99
C GLU A 74 7.54 -16.58 -1.24
N PHE A 75 6.86 -16.18 -0.19
CA PHE A 75 5.73 -15.24 -0.27
C PHE A 75 6.15 -13.88 -0.84
N ARG A 76 7.36 -13.44 -0.55
CA ARG A 76 7.92 -12.19 -1.07
C ARG A 76 8.45 -12.31 -2.49
N HIS A 77 9.07 -13.44 -2.82
CA HIS A 77 9.87 -13.56 -4.04
C HIS A 77 9.18 -14.29 -5.19
N SER A 78 8.11 -15.03 -4.91
CA SER A 78 7.39 -15.75 -5.94
C SER A 78 6.74 -14.81 -6.95
N LEU A 79 6.85 -15.15 -8.22
CA LEU A 79 6.16 -14.46 -9.33
C LEU A 79 4.83 -15.14 -9.69
N VAL A 80 4.53 -16.25 -9.06
CA VAL A 80 3.29 -17.02 -9.25
C VAL A 80 2.54 -17.12 -7.92
N PRO A 81 1.24 -17.40 -7.94
CA PRO A 81 0.47 -17.59 -6.71
C PRO A 81 1.09 -18.64 -5.79
N VAL A 82 1.10 -18.34 -4.48
CA VAL A 82 1.60 -19.24 -3.45
C VAL A 82 0.42 -19.71 -2.61
N PRO A 83 0.13 -21.02 -2.56
CA PRO A 83 -0.94 -21.54 -1.72
C PRO A 83 -0.59 -21.39 -0.23
N LEU A 84 -1.57 -21.03 0.57
CA LEU A 84 -1.43 -21.04 2.03
C LEU A 84 -1.53 -22.47 2.55
N SER A 85 -0.42 -22.98 3.00
CA SER A 85 -0.29 -24.32 3.60
C SER A 85 0.32 -24.13 4.98
N CYS A 86 -0.51 -23.85 5.97
CA CYS A 86 -0.06 -23.60 7.33
C CYS A 86 -1.03 -24.19 8.35
N SER A 87 -0.48 -24.66 9.47
CA SER A 87 -1.25 -25.19 10.60
C SER A 87 -1.92 -24.10 11.44
N ALA A 88 -1.45 -22.86 11.31
CA ALA A 88 -2.04 -21.71 12.00
C ALA A 88 -2.68 -20.75 10.97
N PRO A 89 -3.77 -20.07 11.33
CA PRO A 89 -4.40 -19.11 10.43
C PRO A 89 -3.44 -17.96 10.13
N PRO A 90 -3.26 -17.58 8.84
CA PRO A 90 -2.42 -16.46 8.47
C PRO A 90 -3.04 -15.14 8.89
N PRO A 91 -2.25 -14.08 9.05
CA PRO A 91 -2.76 -12.72 9.21
C PRO A 91 -3.70 -12.34 8.06
N GLU A 92 -4.67 -11.49 8.35
CA GLU A 92 -5.67 -11.07 7.36
C GLU A 92 -5.03 -10.45 6.10
N ILE A 93 -3.97 -9.66 6.27
CA ILE A 93 -3.25 -9.07 5.13
C ILE A 93 -2.68 -10.15 4.22
N VAL A 94 -2.09 -11.20 4.79
CA VAL A 94 -1.51 -12.33 4.04
C VAL A 94 -2.61 -13.08 3.29
N ARG A 95 -3.72 -13.36 3.94
CA ARG A 95 -4.86 -14.03 3.32
C ARG A 95 -5.39 -13.26 2.11
N ARG A 96 -5.59 -11.96 2.26
CA ARG A 96 -6.07 -11.08 1.18
C ARG A 96 -5.08 -10.98 0.02
N MET A 97 -3.79 -10.87 0.31
CA MET A 97 -2.75 -10.86 -0.73
C MET A 97 -2.73 -12.18 -1.51
N THR A 98 -2.88 -13.31 -0.82
CA THR A 98 -2.95 -14.63 -1.45
C THR A 98 -4.17 -14.77 -2.35
N GLU A 99 -5.34 -14.37 -1.89
CA GLU A 99 -6.57 -14.41 -2.68
C GLU A 99 -6.48 -13.53 -3.93
N ALA A 100 -6.02 -12.28 -3.78
CA ALA A 100 -5.86 -11.36 -4.90
C ALA A 100 -4.84 -11.87 -5.93
N SER A 101 -3.72 -12.43 -5.47
CA SER A 101 -2.69 -12.98 -6.33
C SER A 101 -3.18 -14.21 -7.10
N ALA A 102 -3.96 -15.07 -6.46
CA ALA A 102 -4.56 -16.25 -7.11
C ALA A 102 -5.51 -15.84 -8.25
N ILE A 103 -6.32 -14.82 -8.05
CA ILE A 103 -7.23 -14.30 -9.07
C ILE A 103 -6.44 -13.71 -10.25
N ALA A 104 -5.38 -12.97 -9.98
CA ALA A 104 -4.57 -12.31 -11.00
C ALA A 104 -3.51 -13.21 -11.65
N GLY A 105 -3.24 -14.39 -11.10
CA GLY A 105 -2.20 -15.30 -11.58
C GLY A 105 -0.77 -14.79 -11.38
N VAL A 106 -0.53 -13.98 -10.35
CA VAL A 106 0.76 -13.36 -10.03
C VAL A 106 1.23 -13.75 -8.63
N GLY A 107 2.47 -13.39 -8.28
CA GLY A 107 2.97 -13.60 -6.93
C GLY A 107 2.24 -12.72 -5.89
N PRO A 108 2.18 -13.16 -4.63
CA PRO A 108 1.40 -12.47 -3.60
C PRO A 108 1.87 -11.02 -3.35
N PHE A 109 3.16 -10.76 -3.48
CA PHE A 109 3.72 -9.44 -3.21
C PHE A 109 3.31 -8.38 -4.23
N ALA A 110 2.89 -8.78 -5.42
CA ALA A 110 2.32 -7.87 -6.41
C ALA A 110 1.01 -7.20 -5.92
N ALA A 111 0.31 -7.83 -4.97
CA ALA A 111 -0.92 -7.31 -4.40
C ALA A 111 -0.73 -6.46 -3.14
N VAL A 112 0.51 -6.27 -2.65
CA VAL A 112 0.77 -5.64 -1.34
C VAL A 112 0.21 -4.22 -1.24
N ALA A 113 0.45 -3.40 -2.24
CA ALA A 113 0.02 -2.00 -2.25
C ALA A 113 -1.50 -1.87 -2.17
N GLY A 114 -2.20 -2.58 -3.04
CA GLY A 114 -3.67 -2.57 -3.08
C GLY A 114 -4.29 -3.17 -1.82
N THR A 115 -3.68 -4.21 -1.26
CA THR A 115 -4.17 -4.85 -0.03
C THR A 115 -4.03 -3.94 1.18
N ILE A 116 -2.90 -3.26 1.33
CA ILE A 116 -2.70 -2.27 2.40
C ILE A 116 -3.71 -1.12 2.25
N ALA A 117 -3.83 -0.56 1.05
CA ALA A 117 -4.78 0.50 0.79
C ALA A 117 -6.23 0.10 1.14
N HIS A 118 -6.63 -1.09 0.73
CA HIS A 118 -7.97 -1.61 1.04
C HIS A 118 -8.18 -1.87 2.53
N ALA A 119 -7.16 -2.35 3.24
CA ALA A 119 -7.23 -2.59 4.68
C ALA A 119 -7.32 -1.31 5.51
N LEU A 120 -6.85 -0.19 4.97
CA LEU A 120 -6.89 1.12 5.60
C LEU A 120 -8.15 1.91 5.26
N ALA A 121 -8.77 1.62 4.11
CA ALA A 121 -10.01 2.26 3.72
C ALA A 121 -11.15 1.82 4.64
N PRO A 122 -11.78 2.74 5.38
CA PRO A 122 -12.95 2.37 6.15
C PRO A 122 -14.05 1.95 5.16
N PRO A 123 -14.68 0.77 5.38
CA PRO A 123 -15.77 0.37 4.54
C PRO A 123 -16.89 1.41 4.66
N HIS A 124 -17.24 2.00 3.53
CA HIS A 124 -18.35 2.96 3.40
C HIS A 124 -18.19 4.31 4.12
N ASP A 125 -16.99 4.80 4.35
CA ASP A 125 -16.83 6.20 4.78
C ASP A 125 -16.88 7.13 3.54
N PRO A 126 -17.99 7.88 3.35
CA PRO A 126 -18.13 8.75 2.19
C PRO A 126 -17.15 9.94 2.17
N ARG A 127 -16.40 10.16 3.27
CA ARG A 127 -15.38 11.20 3.37
C ARG A 127 -14.05 10.79 2.71
N CYS A 128 -13.87 9.50 2.46
CA CYS A 128 -12.67 8.97 1.84
C CYS A 128 -12.95 8.67 0.36
N SER A 129 -12.50 9.53 -0.52
CA SER A 129 -12.71 9.37 -1.96
C SER A 129 -11.73 8.42 -2.67
N GLY A 130 -10.80 7.85 -1.94
CA GLY A 130 -9.88 6.84 -2.46
C GLY A 130 -8.53 6.83 -1.76
N PHE A 131 -7.98 5.64 -1.66
CA PHE A 131 -6.60 5.41 -1.28
C PHE A 131 -5.84 4.92 -2.50
N TYR A 132 -4.75 5.55 -2.81
CA TYR A 132 -3.86 5.09 -3.86
C TYR A 132 -2.47 4.86 -3.27
N THR A 133 -1.99 3.64 -3.43
CA THR A 133 -0.61 3.32 -3.11
C THR A 133 0.17 3.24 -4.42
N PRO A 134 1.23 4.02 -4.59
CA PRO A 134 2.12 3.82 -5.71
C PRO A 134 2.75 2.43 -5.62
N HIS A 135 2.93 1.81 -6.75
CA HIS A 135 3.70 0.58 -6.80
C HIS A 135 5.12 0.81 -6.28
N ALA A 136 5.51 -0.05 -5.39
CA ALA A 136 6.91 -0.12 -4.99
C ALA A 136 7.80 -0.52 -6.17
#